data_f70b54d551df484ec5a526f78308a88a
#
_entry.id   f70b54d551df484ec5a526f78308a88a
#
_cell.length_a   1.000
_cell.length_b   1.000
_cell.length_c   1.000
_cell.angle_alpha   90.00
_cell.angle_beta   90.00
_cell.angle_gamma   90.00
#
_symmetry.space_group_name_H-M   'P 1'
#
loop_
_entity.id
_entity.type
_entity.pdbx_description
1 polymer ?
#
loop_
_entity_poly.entity_id
_entity_poly.type
_entity_poly.pdbx_seq_one_letter_code
_entity_poly.pdbx_strand_id
1 'polypeptide(L)' 'ALDYNTGKSILKLLQDTCRKMNMTVIIITHNLALTPMGDKVIKVKNGKIESVVVNDNPTPVERIEW' A
#
# COMPACT_ATOMS: atom_id res chain seq x y z
N ALA A 1 18.32 -2.42 -4.15
CA ALA A 1 17.00 -2.84 -3.62
C ALA A 1 16.99 -2.73 -2.11
N LEU A 2 15.84 -2.36 -1.54
CA LEU A 2 15.67 -2.30 -0.10
C LEU A 2 15.53 -3.72 0.45
N ASP A 3 16.15 -3.97 1.61
CA ASP A 3 15.90 -5.22 2.31
C ASP A 3 14.48 -5.21 2.89
N TYR A 4 14.03 -6.40 3.31
CA TYR A 4 12.67 -6.58 3.81
C TYR A 4 12.35 -5.66 5.00
N ASN A 5 13.25 -5.61 5.99
CA ASN A 5 13.01 -4.84 7.21
C ASN A 5 12.99 -3.34 6.95
N THR A 6 13.91 -2.84 6.13
CA THR A 6 13.95 -1.43 5.76
C THR A 6 12.72 -1.04 4.96
N GLY A 7 12.33 -1.84 3.98
CA GLY A 7 11.13 -1.60 3.20
C GLY A 7 9.88 -1.57 4.05
N LYS A 8 9.75 -2.51 4.98
CA LYS A 8 8.62 -2.58 5.89
C LYS A 8 8.53 -1.35 6.79
N SER A 9 9.67 -0.87 7.30
CA SER A 9 9.72 0.34 8.13
C SER A 9 9.29 1.58 7.36
N ILE A 10 9.69 1.71 6.11
CA ILE A 10 9.30 2.81 5.25
C ILE A 10 7.80 2.78 4.97
N LEU A 11 7.25 1.62 4.66
CA LEU A 11 5.82 1.47 4.40
C LEU A 11 4.99 1.78 5.64
N LYS A 12 5.46 1.36 6.81
CA LYS A 12 4.80 1.68 8.07
C LYS A 12 4.78 3.18 8.31
N LEU A 13 5.90 3.86 8.09
CA LEU A 13 5.99 5.30 8.22
C LEU A 13 5.01 6.01 7.28
N LEU A 14 4.92 5.57 6.04
CA LEU A 14 3.99 6.13 5.06
C LEU A 14 2.55 5.93 5.49
N GLN A 15 2.20 4.73 5.96
CA GLN A 15 0.84 4.43 6.40
C GLN A 15 0.45 5.28 7.62
N ASP A 16 1.34 5.40 8.60
CA ASP A 16 1.10 6.21 9.80
C ASP A 16 0.98 7.69 9.46
N THR A 17 1.84 8.21 8.60
CA THR A 17 1.81 9.61 8.17
C THR A 17 0.51 9.93 7.46
N CYS A 18 0.06 9.03 6.59
CA CYS A 18 -1.19 9.18 5.86
C CYS A 18 -2.37 9.35 6.82
N ARG A 19 -2.42 8.56 7.89
CA ARG A 19 -3.48 8.63 8.89
C ARG A 19 -3.40 9.86 9.76
N LYS A 20 -2.20 10.19 10.27
CA LYS A 20 -2.01 11.30 11.21
C LYS A 20 -2.17 12.64 10.58
N MET A 21 -1.70 12.81 9.35
CA MET A 21 -1.65 14.11 8.68
C MET A 21 -2.72 14.25 7.60
N ASN A 22 -3.59 13.27 7.47
CA ASN A 22 -4.64 13.24 6.44
C ASN A 22 -4.07 13.49 5.03
N MET A 23 -2.95 12.86 4.75
CA MET A 23 -2.27 12.99 3.45
C MET A 23 -2.66 11.85 2.52
N THR A 24 -2.57 12.12 1.23
CA THR A 24 -2.73 11.09 0.20
C THR A 24 -1.37 10.59 -0.23
N VAL A 25 -1.14 9.28 -0.14
CA VAL A 25 0.09 8.63 -0.58
C VAL A 25 -0.26 7.60 -1.64
N ILE A 26 0.46 7.65 -2.75
CA ILE A 26 0.30 6.68 -3.83
C ILE A 26 1.53 5.79 -3.89
N ILE A 27 1.31 4.48 -3.78
CA ILE A 27 2.38 3.48 -3.85
C ILE A 27 2.17 2.66 -5.11
N ILE A 28 3.20 2.61 -5.95
CA ILE A 28 3.18 1.81 -7.17
C ILE A 28 4.02 0.56 -6.92
N THR A 29 3.39 -0.60 -7.06
CA THR A 29 4.08 -1.87 -6.81
C THR A 29 3.43 -2.98 -7.63
N HIS A 30 4.21 -4.00 -7.94
CA HIS A 30 3.71 -5.25 -8.51
C HIS A 30 3.56 -6.35 -7.44
N ASN A 31 3.83 -6.04 -6.19
CA ASN A 31 3.71 -7.01 -5.11
C ASN A 31 2.29 -6.98 -4.54
N LEU A 32 1.51 -7.98 -4.91
CA LEU A 32 0.10 -8.08 -4.50
C LEU A 32 -0.07 -8.28 -3.00
N ALA A 33 0.96 -8.75 -2.30
CA ALA A 33 0.90 -8.92 -0.85
C ALA A 33 0.75 -7.59 -0.11
N LEU A 34 1.11 -6.47 -0.75
CA LEU A 34 0.99 -5.14 -0.15
C LEU A 34 -0.40 -4.52 -0.32
N THR A 35 -1.24 -5.07 -1.16
CA THR A 35 -2.54 -4.46 -1.43
C THR A 35 -3.43 -4.28 -0.21
N PRO A 36 -3.42 -5.19 0.81
CA PRO A 36 -4.26 -5.01 1.99
C PRO A 36 -3.96 -3.77 2.81
N MET A 37 -2.77 -3.16 2.68
CA MET A 37 -2.43 -1.96 3.46
C MET A 37 -3.06 -0.68 2.90
N GLY A 38 -3.51 -0.69 1.66
CA GLY A 38 -4.04 0.50 1.00
C GLY A 38 -5.52 0.73 1.29
N ASP A 39 -5.92 2.00 1.28
CA ASP A 39 -7.33 2.37 1.35
C ASP A 39 -8.04 2.09 0.03
N LYS A 40 -7.31 2.20 -1.07
CA LYS A 40 -7.84 1.96 -2.41
C LYS A 40 -6.78 1.25 -3.23
N VAL A 41 -7.18 0.18 -3.88
CA VAL A 41 -6.30 -0.60 -4.76
C VAL A 41 -6.75 -0.41 -6.20
N ILE A 42 -5.87 0.12 -7.01
CA ILE A 42 -6.13 0.35 -8.43
C ILE A 42 -5.26 -0.61 -9.23
N LYS A 43 -5.90 -1.49 -9.98
CA LYS A 43 -5.19 -2.42 -10.86
C LYS A 43 -5.15 -1.85 -12.27
N VAL A 44 -3.94 -1.77 -12.82
CA VAL A 44 -3.70 -1.27 -14.17
C VAL A 44 -3.18 -2.40 -15.03
N LYS A 45 -3.76 -2.55 -16.21
CA LYS A 45 -3.36 -3.56 -17.18
C LYS A 45 -3.44 -2.99 -18.59
N ASN A 46 -2.37 -3.16 -19.36
CA ASN A 46 -2.29 -2.69 -20.75
C ASN A 46 -2.59 -1.18 -20.86
N GLY A 47 -2.09 -0.38 -19.93
CA GLY A 47 -2.29 1.06 -19.92
C GLY A 47 -3.68 1.53 -19.53
N LYS A 48 -4.52 0.62 -19.05
CA LYS A 48 -5.90 0.94 -18.66
C LYS A 48 -6.17 0.48 -17.24
N ILE A 49 -7.08 1.18 -16.57
CA ILE A 49 -7.53 0.76 -15.24
C ILE A 49 -8.43 -0.46 -15.39
N GLU A 50 -8.00 -1.58 -14.83
CA GLU A 50 -8.75 -2.83 -14.86
C GLU A 50 -9.79 -2.88 -13.75
N SER A 51 -9.41 -2.44 -12.55
CA SER A 51 -10.32 -2.42 -11.41
C SER A 51 -9.90 -1.41 -10.36
N VAL A 52 -10.87 -0.98 -9.58
CA VAL A 52 -10.66 -0.13 -8.41
C VAL A 52 -11.41 -0.77 -7.25
N VAL A 53 -10.69 -1.10 -6.18
CA VAL A 53 -11.29 -1.71 -4.99
C VAL A 53 -11.03 -0.80 -3.80
N VAL A 54 -12.11 -0.43 -3.10
CA VAL A 54 -12.01 0.36 -1.87
C VAL A 54 -11.90 -0.60 -0.69
N ASN A 55 -10.90 -0.36 0.16
CA ASN A 55 -10.66 -1.17 1.36
C ASN A 55 -11.01 -0.35 2.59
N ASP A 56 -12.13 -0.66 3.21
CA ASP A 56 -12.64 0.10 4.36
C ASP A 56 -11.84 -0.17 5.63
N ASN A 57 -11.04 -1.22 5.67
CA ASN A 57 -10.27 -1.59 6.86
C ASN A 57 -8.84 -1.99 6.48
N PRO A 58 -7.98 -1.02 6.13
CA PRO A 58 -6.60 -1.31 5.75
C PRO A 58 -5.84 -2.07 6.83
N THR A 59 -5.10 -3.08 6.41
CA THR A 59 -4.27 -3.87 7.31
C THR A 59 -3.01 -3.09 7.69
N PRO A 60 -2.64 -3.02 8.98
CA PRO A 60 -1.37 -2.44 9.39
C PRO A 60 -0.20 -3.16 8.72
N VAL A 61 0.79 -2.39 8.29
CA VAL A 61 1.94 -2.94 7.55
C VAL A 61 2.67 -4.02 8.35
N GLU A 62 2.74 -3.89 9.67
CA GLU A 62 3.41 -4.87 10.52
C GLU A 62 2.74 -6.25 10.51
N ARG A 63 1.51 -6.35 10.02
CA ARG A 63 0.79 -7.62 9.90
C ARG A 63 0.87 -8.23 8.51
N ILE A 64 1.45 -7.52 7.57
CA ILE A 64 1.56 -7.99 6.19
C ILE A 64 2.84 -8.81 6.05
N GLU A 65 2.70 -10.01 5.51
CA GLU A 65 3.84 -10.86 5.15
C GLU A 65 4.08 -10.76 3.64
N TRP A 66 5.32 -10.37 3.28
CA TRP A 66 5.65 -10.13 1.86
C TRP A 66 7.11 -10.38 1.50
#